data_f95be100761c303572131616a953081a
#
_entry.id   f95be100761c303572131616a953081a
#
_cell.length_a   1.000
_cell.length_b   1.000
_cell.length_c   1.000
_cell.angle_alpha   90.00
_cell.angle_beta   90.00
_cell.angle_gamma   90.00
#
_symmetry.space_group_name_H-M   'P 1'
#
loop_
_entity.id
_entity.type
_entity.pdbx_description
1 polymer ?
#
loop_
_entity_poly.entity_id
_entity_poly.type
_entity_poly.pdbx_seq_one_letter_code
_entity_poly.pdbx_strand_id
1 'polypeptide(L)'
;MSGEDSIAANIAEWTETNAQHTDANAQRAWDHEGILWGVFAIPEEQVGALPDVNGLDVVELGCGTAYFGSWLARRGARVTGVDPTPAQLATARRMMQQKDLDFPLVEAPGESVPLPDASFDLAVSEYGASLWADPYRWIPEAARLLRPGGRLVFLTNSTLVYLCAPTDADAMVGEELMRDQFGMYRMQWDGAIGIEYHLSHGDWVSLMRKHGFEIEALHELRPHETAVDPSYYDYVTVEWAKKWPAEEIWVARKA
;
A
#
# COMPACT_ATOMS: atom_id res chain seq x y z
N MET A 1 19.56 -9.68 9.19
CA MET A 1 18.38 -9.34 10.02
C MET A 1 17.26 -10.30 9.65
N SER A 2 16.53 -10.81 10.61
CA SER A 2 15.37 -11.69 10.40
C SER A 2 14.14 -10.87 9.92
N GLY A 3 13.07 -11.54 9.45
CA GLY A 3 11.83 -10.83 9.12
C GLY A 3 11.19 -10.12 10.32
N GLU A 4 11.45 -10.58 11.55
CA GLU A 4 11.02 -9.92 12.78
C GLU A 4 11.75 -8.58 13.01
N ASP A 5 13.03 -8.48 12.61
CA ASP A 5 13.80 -7.23 12.69
C ASP A 5 13.22 -6.16 11.75
N SER A 6 12.71 -6.55 10.56
CA SER A 6 12.10 -5.62 9.60
C SER A 6 10.77 -5.07 10.13
N ILE A 7 9.92 -5.92 10.71
CA ILE A 7 8.64 -5.50 11.31
C ILE A 7 8.89 -4.49 12.43
N ALA A 8 9.84 -4.76 13.32
CA ALA A 8 10.17 -3.85 14.43
C ALA A 8 10.71 -2.49 13.92
N ALA A 9 11.56 -2.50 12.89
CA ALA A 9 12.09 -1.29 12.26
C ALA A 9 10.95 -0.46 11.63
N ASN A 10 10.02 -1.11 10.92
CA ASN A 10 8.91 -0.45 10.27
C ASN A 10 7.88 0.10 11.28
N ILE A 11 7.63 -0.59 12.40
CA ILE A 11 6.83 -0.05 13.51
C ILE A 11 7.47 1.23 14.08
N ALA A 12 8.79 1.25 14.26
CA ALA A 12 9.50 2.43 14.76
C ALA A 12 9.39 3.60 13.77
N GLU A 13 9.69 3.37 12.50
CA GLU A 13 9.56 4.36 11.41
C GLU A 13 8.16 4.96 11.34
N TRP A 14 7.13 4.11 11.30
CA TRP A 14 5.74 4.57 11.17
C TRP A 14 5.17 5.17 12.45
N THR A 15 5.76 4.86 13.62
CA THR A 15 5.44 5.58 14.87
C THR A 15 5.97 7.01 14.84
N GLU A 16 7.19 7.21 14.36
CA GLU A 16 7.79 8.53 14.20
C GLU A 16 7.06 9.34 13.11
N THR A 17 6.82 8.74 11.95
CA THR A 17 6.08 9.35 10.84
C THR A 17 4.65 9.72 11.27
N ASN A 18 3.99 8.91 12.11
CA ASN A 18 2.68 9.27 12.65
C ASN A 18 2.75 10.53 13.49
N ALA A 19 3.69 10.63 14.40
CA ALA A 19 3.85 11.80 15.26
C ALA A 19 4.20 13.08 14.48
N GLN A 20 4.96 12.95 13.39
CA GLN A 20 5.41 14.08 12.59
C GLN A 20 4.39 14.51 11.53
N HIS A 21 3.66 13.57 10.91
CA HIS A 21 2.91 13.83 9.68
C HIS A 21 1.52 13.21 9.62
N THR A 22 1.40 11.88 9.81
CA THR A 22 0.15 11.20 9.42
C THR A 22 -1.00 11.50 10.38
N ASP A 23 -0.74 11.71 11.68
CA ASP A 23 -1.79 12.10 12.63
C ASP A 23 -2.38 13.48 12.33
N ALA A 24 -1.53 14.46 12.03
CA ALA A 24 -1.96 15.81 11.70
C ALA A 24 -2.72 15.90 10.37
N ASN A 25 -2.36 15.04 9.41
CA ASN A 25 -2.96 15.02 8.07
C ASN A 25 -4.14 14.05 7.93
N ALA A 26 -4.40 13.21 8.93
CA ALA A 26 -5.43 12.17 8.86
C ALA A 26 -6.82 12.75 8.55
N GLN A 27 -7.19 13.87 9.16
CA GLN A 27 -8.51 14.48 8.93
C GLN A 27 -8.72 14.82 7.45
N ARG A 28 -7.73 15.42 6.79
CA ARG A 28 -7.82 15.78 5.37
C ARG A 28 -8.04 14.55 4.49
N ALA A 29 -7.31 13.45 4.74
CA ALA A 29 -7.48 12.21 4.00
C ALA A 29 -8.86 11.59 4.24
N TRP A 30 -9.32 11.58 5.49
CA TRP A 30 -10.64 11.07 5.86
C TRP A 30 -11.80 11.93 5.34
N ASP A 31 -11.61 13.23 5.15
CA ASP A 31 -12.63 14.14 4.61
C ASP A 31 -12.84 13.99 3.10
N HIS A 32 -11.91 13.36 2.42
CA HIS A 32 -12.03 13.16 0.98
C HIS A 32 -13.18 12.17 0.67
N GLU A 33 -14.01 12.51 -0.33
CA GLU A 33 -15.18 11.72 -0.70
C GLU A 33 -14.88 10.62 -1.73
N GLY A 34 -13.86 10.83 -2.58
CA GLY A 34 -13.43 9.89 -3.61
C GLY A 34 -12.48 8.82 -3.10
N ILE A 35 -12.27 7.76 -3.87
CA ILE A 35 -11.12 6.87 -3.72
C ILE A 35 -10.00 7.42 -4.61
N LEU A 36 -8.86 7.69 -4.02
CA LEU A 36 -7.68 8.20 -4.71
C LEU A 36 -6.53 7.21 -4.53
N TRP A 37 -5.74 7.05 -5.55
CA TRP A 37 -4.57 6.20 -5.55
C TRP A 37 -3.30 7.03 -5.53
N GLY A 38 -2.41 6.63 -4.62
CA GLY A 38 -1.03 7.08 -4.57
C GLY A 38 -0.84 8.56 -4.26
N VAL A 39 0.41 8.98 -4.39
CA VAL A 39 0.85 10.33 -3.99
C VAL A 39 0.33 11.43 -4.92
N PHE A 40 0.02 11.09 -6.18
CA PHE A 40 -0.53 12.03 -7.15
C PHE A 40 -2.06 12.06 -7.16
N ALA A 41 -2.70 11.39 -6.21
CA ALA A 41 -4.14 11.40 -5.96
C ALA A 41 -4.99 11.07 -7.21
N ILE A 42 -4.66 9.98 -7.89
CA ILE A 42 -5.34 9.56 -9.13
C ILE A 42 -6.68 8.92 -8.77
N PRO A 43 -7.82 9.45 -9.28
CA PRO A 43 -9.13 8.92 -8.94
C PRO A 43 -9.35 7.48 -9.40
N GLU A 44 -9.97 6.66 -8.55
CA GLU A 44 -10.33 5.28 -8.89
C GLU A 44 -11.24 5.19 -10.13
N GLU A 45 -12.10 6.18 -10.35
CA GLU A 45 -12.95 6.25 -11.53
C GLU A 45 -12.15 6.32 -12.86
N GLN A 46 -10.88 6.73 -12.80
CA GLN A 46 -9.98 6.74 -13.97
C GLN A 46 -9.19 5.44 -14.09
N VAL A 47 -8.90 4.78 -12.98
CA VAL A 47 -8.09 3.56 -12.94
C VAL A 47 -8.95 2.31 -13.16
N GLY A 48 -10.06 2.19 -12.43
CA GLY A 48 -10.95 1.05 -12.47
C GLY A 48 -10.33 -0.24 -11.89
N ALA A 49 -9.49 -0.10 -10.87
CA ALA A 49 -8.79 -1.24 -10.26
C ALA A 49 -9.67 -2.03 -9.29
N LEU A 50 -10.63 -1.38 -8.64
CA LEU A 50 -11.50 -1.99 -7.65
C LEU A 50 -12.78 -2.57 -8.28
N PRO A 51 -13.32 -3.69 -7.76
CA PRO A 51 -14.69 -4.09 -8.06
C PRO A 51 -15.69 -3.13 -7.38
N ASP A 52 -17.00 -3.30 -7.68
CA ASP A 52 -18.03 -2.74 -6.79
C ASP A 52 -17.86 -3.35 -5.40
N VAL A 53 -17.54 -2.52 -4.42
CA VAL A 53 -17.22 -2.97 -3.05
C VAL A 53 -18.45 -3.07 -2.16
N ASN A 54 -19.62 -2.66 -2.63
CA ASN A 54 -20.84 -2.70 -1.82
C ASN A 54 -21.18 -4.12 -1.36
N GLY A 55 -21.23 -4.30 -0.04
CA GLY A 55 -21.53 -5.59 0.58
C GLY A 55 -20.37 -6.60 0.60
N LEU A 56 -19.17 -6.26 0.10
CA LEU A 56 -18.01 -7.12 0.18
C LEU A 56 -17.36 -7.09 1.57
N ASP A 57 -16.79 -8.23 1.98
CA ASP A 57 -15.86 -8.31 3.10
C ASP A 57 -14.47 -7.92 2.61
N VAL A 58 -13.92 -6.83 3.14
CA VAL A 58 -12.65 -6.26 2.69
C VAL A 58 -11.63 -6.24 3.82
N VAL A 59 -10.42 -6.71 3.55
CA VAL A 59 -9.26 -6.51 4.44
C VAL A 59 -8.29 -5.52 3.83
N GLU A 60 -7.90 -4.51 4.60
CA GLU A 60 -6.84 -3.57 4.23
C GLU A 60 -5.56 -3.95 4.99
N LEU A 61 -4.52 -4.34 4.25
CA LEU A 61 -3.23 -4.79 4.78
C LEU A 61 -2.22 -3.64 4.81
N GLY A 62 -1.84 -3.22 6.01
CA GLY A 62 -1.07 -2.00 6.25
C GLY A 62 -1.96 -0.76 6.14
N CYS A 63 -3.05 -0.73 6.94
CA CYS A 63 -4.07 0.33 6.81
C CYS A 63 -3.62 1.70 7.34
N GLY A 64 -2.55 1.77 8.10
CA GLY A 64 -2.09 3.01 8.71
C GLY A 64 -3.19 3.72 9.48
N THR A 65 -3.50 4.96 9.13
CA THR A 65 -4.61 5.73 9.73
C THR A 65 -5.99 5.33 9.18
N ALA A 66 -6.09 4.29 8.37
CA ALA A 66 -7.30 3.69 7.83
C ALA A 66 -8.20 4.62 6.99
N TYR A 67 -7.61 5.62 6.35
CA TYR A 67 -8.37 6.53 5.48
C TYR A 67 -8.91 5.80 4.23
N PHE A 68 -8.11 4.92 3.63
CA PHE A 68 -8.51 4.17 2.44
C PHE A 68 -9.66 3.21 2.76
N GLY A 69 -9.56 2.46 3.87
CA GLY A 69 -10.65 1.65 4.39
C GLY A 69 -11.93 2.46 4.68
N SER A 70 -11.78 3.69 5.17
CA SER A 70 -12.93 4.57 5.39
C SER A 70 -13.66 4.93 4.10
N TRP A 71 -12.93 5.12 2.99
CA TRP A 71 -13.54 5.39 1.69
C TRP A 71 -14.30 4.18 1.15
N LEU A 72 -13.79 2.96 1.39
CA LEU A 72 -14.46 1.71 1.04
C LEU A 72 -15.70 1.48 1.91
N ALA A 73 -15.60 1.71 3.23
CA ALA A 73 -16.71 1.55 4.16
C ALA A 73 -17.88 2.48 3.84
N ARG A 74 -17.62 3.73 3.43
CA ARG A 74 -18.66 4.66 2.97
C ARG A 74 -19.37 4.21 1.69
N ARG A 75 -18.77 3.29 0.94
CA ARG A 75 -19.34 2.64 -0.25
C ARG A 75 -20.02 1.31 0.06
N GLY A 76 -20.23 1.00 1.33
CA GLY A 76 -20.93 -0.18 1.79
C GLY A 76 -20.09 -1.44 1.95
N ALA A 77 -18.77 -1.35 1.88
CA ALA A 77 -17.87 -2.46 2.21
C ALA A 77 -17.89 -2.75 3.73
N ARG A 78 -17.76 -4.01 4.12
CA ARG A 78 -17.46 -4.43 5.48
C ARG A 78 -15.93 -4.55 5.64
N VAL A 79 -15.33 -3.46 6.06
CA VAL A 79 -13.88 -3.32 6.14
C VAL A 79 -13.33 -3.89 7.44
N THR A 80 -12.14 -4.49 7.38
CA THR A 80 -11.25 -4.75 8.51
C THR A 80 -9.88 -4.18 8.18
N GLY A 81 -9.39 -3.23 8.98
CA GLY A 81 -8.05 -2.66 8.84
C GLY A 81 -7.02 -3.46 9.66
N VAL A 82 -5.87 -3.71 9.06
CA VAL A 82 -4.74 -4.41 9.71
C VAL A 82 -3.50 -3.55 9.61
N ASP A 83 -2.86 -3.24 10.74
CA ASP A 83 -1.59 -2.51 10.78
C ASP A 83 -0.79 -2.90 12.02
N PRO A 84 0.55 -3.07 11.94
CA PRO A 84 1.35 -3.42 13.10
C PRO A 84 1.66 -2.24 14.02
N THR A 85 1.33 -0.98 13.63
CA THR A 85 1.76 0.24 14.31
C THR A 85 0.68 0.79 15.24
N PRO A 86 0.82 0.68 16.58
CA PRO A 86 -0.20 1.16 17.53
C PRO A 86 -0.54 2.64 17.38
N ALA A 87 0.45 3.48 17.03
CA ALA A 87 0.24 4.93 16.84
C ALA A 87 -0.69 5.21 15.65
N GLN A 88 -0.49 4.52 14.51
CA GLN A 88 -1.36 4.62 13.35
C GLN A 88 -2.80 4.21 13.68
N LEU A 89 -2.96 3.07 14.36
CA LEU A 89 -4.27 2.57 14.77
C LEU A 89 -4.96 3.48 15.81
N ALA A 90 -4.21 4.17 16.66
CA ALA A 90 -4.77 5.16 17.59
C ALA A 90 -5.35 6.34 16.82
N THR A 91 -4.64 6.84 15.80
CA THR A 91 -5.15 7.87 14.89
C THR A 91 -6.40 7.39 14.14
N ALA A 92 -6.38 6.17 13.60
CA ALA A 92 -7.54 5.58 12.93
C ALA A 92 -8.78 5.55 13.83
N ARG A 93 -8.66 5.04 15.08
CA ARG A 93 -9.77 5.01 16.06
C ARG A 93 -10.31 6.40 16.36
N ARG A 94 -9.43 7.40 16.52
CA ARG A 94 -9.83 8.79 16.72
C ARG A 94 -10.63 9.33 15.53
N MET A 95 -10.17 9.07 14.32
CA MET A 95 -10.87 9.48 13.11
C MET A 95 -12.21 8.80 12.93
N MET A 96 -12.30 7.50 13.21
CA MET A 96 -13.56 6.75 13.19
C MET A 96 -14.60 7.37 14.13
N GLN A 97 -14.22 7.71 15.37
CA GLN A 97 -15.10 8.40 16.31
C GLN A 97 -15.57 9.76 15.81
N GLN A 98 -14.67 10.55 15.19
CA GLN A 98 -15.00 11.87 14.66
C GLN A 98 -15.93 11.83 13.45
N LYS A 99 -15.89 10.73 12.68
CA LYS A 99 -16.63 10.58 11.43
C LYS A 99 -17.85 9.65 11.53
N ASP A 100 -18.19 9.22 12.76
CA ASP A 100 -19.29 8.26 13.03
C ASP A 100 -19.21 7.04 12.13
N LEU A 101 -18.01 6.49 11.99
CA LEU A 101 -17.73 5.29 11.21
C LEU A 101 -17.07 4.27 12.12
N ASP A 102 -17.47 2.99 12.01
CA ASP A 102 -16.93 1.92 12.85
C ASP A 102 -16.65 0.67 12.01
N PHE A 103 -15.42 0.17 12.12
CA PHE A 103 -15.01 -1.12 11.58
C PHE A 103 -13.83 -1.69 12.37
N PRO A 104 -13.62 -3.02 12.37
CA PRO A 104 -12.54 -3.67 13.11
C PRO A 104 -11.15 -3.17 12.71
N LEU A 105 -10.31 -2.90 13.71
CA LEU A 105 -8.88 -2.63 13.54
C LEU A 105 -8.08 -3.71 14.28
N VAL A 106 -7.20 -4.40 13.57
CA VAL A 106 -6.36 -5.50 14.06
C VAL A 106 -4.91 -5.05 14.10
N GLU A 107 -4.29 -5.10 15.28
CA GLU A 107 -2.87 -4.84 15.44
C GLU A 107 -2.06 -6.10 15.10
N ALA A 108 -1.58 -6.17 13.87
CA ALA A 108 -0.79 -7.30 13.36
C ALA A 108 0.00 -6.89 12.11
N PRO A 109 1.15 -7.55 11.84
CA PRO A 109 1.86 -7.38 10.57
C PRO A 109 1.09 -8.06 9.43
N GLY A 110 1.20 -7.49 8.22
CA GLY A 110 0.57 -8.02 7.01
C GLY A 110 1.03 -9.44 6.62
N GLU A 111 2.16 -9.88 7.16
CA GLU A 111 2.74 -11.21 6.98
C GLU A 111 2.12 -12.32 7.85
N SER A 112 1.32 -11.95 8.86
CA SER A 112 0.70 -12.91 9.78
C SER A 112 -0.48 -12.26 10.50
N VAL A 113 -1.66 -12.43 9.95
CA VAL A 113 -2.89 -11.77 10.41
C VAL A 113 -3.74 -12.75 11.20
N PRO A 114 -4.13 -12.45 12.45
CA PRO A 114 -4.91 -13.38 13.30
C PRO A 114 -6.40 -13.39 12.91
N LEU A 115 -6.70 -13.59 11.64
CA LEU A 115 -8.04 -13.68 11.08
C LEU A 115 -8.24 -15.02 10.37
N PRO A 116 -9.47 -15.53 10.27
CA PRO A 116 -9.76 -16.82 9.65
C PRO A 116 -9.41 -16.86 8.16
N ASP A 117 -9.12 -18.07 7.66
CA ASP A 117 -8.94 -18.34 6.24
C ASP A 117 -10.23 -18.06 5.45
N ALA A 118 -10.10 -17.69 4.19
CA ALA A 118 -11.20 -17.52 3.24
C ALA A 118 -12.37 -16.66 3.80
N SER A 119 -12.03 -15.53 4.45
CA SER A 119 -12.99 -14.66 5.13
C SER A 119 -13.29 -13.40 4.36
N PHE A 120 -12.50 -13.07 3.33
CA PHE A 120 -12.62 -11.81 2.60
C PHE A 120 -12.85 -12.02 1.10
N ASP A 121 -13.57 -11.08 0.50
CA ASP A 121 -13.82 -11.03 -0.93
C ASP A 121 -12.77 -10.17 -1.65
N LEU A 122 -12.18 -9.20 -0.92
CA LEU A 122 -11.17 -8.29 -1.41
C LEU A 122 -10.10 -8.06 -0.34
N ALA A 123 -8.84 -8.15 -0.75
CA ALA A 123 -7.69 -7.65 0.02
C ALA A 123 -7.12 -6.44 -0.71
N VAL A 124 -6.92 -5.34 0.02
CA VAL A 124 -6.31 -4.12 -0.53
C VAL A 124 -5.07 -3.74 0.26
N SER A 125 -4.11 -3.09 -0.43
CA SER A 125 -2.95 -2.47 0.22
C SER A 125 -2.53 -1.25 -0.60
N GLU A 126 -2.68 -0.07 -0.03
CA GLU A 126 -2.24 1.19 -0.64
C GLU A 126 -1.02 1.70 0.11
N TYR A 127 0.18 1.48 -0.44
CA TYR A 127 1.47 1.73 0.23
C TYR A 127 1.63 1.10 1.64
N GLY A 128 0.78 0.14 1.99
CA GLY A 128 0.84 -0.56 3.26
C GLY A 128 1.75 -1.78 3.19
N ALA A 129 1.17 -2.98 3.33
CA ALA A 129 1.93 -4.23 3.21
C ALA A 129 2.64 -4.37 1.86
N SER A 130 2.09 -3.78 0.81
CA SER A 130 2.64 -3.80 -0.56
C SER A 130 4.05 -3.20 -0.69
N LEU A 131 4.46 -2.37 0.27
CA LEU A 131 5.78 -1.74 0.30
C LEU A 131 6.58 -2.15 1.55
N TRP A 132 5.93 -2.28 2.71
CA TRP A 132 6.58 -2.40 4.00
C TRP A 132 6.61 -3.82 4.58
N ALA A 133 5.88 -4.78 3.98
CA ALA A 133 5.88 -6.17 4.38
C ALA A 133 6.65 -7.05 3.39
N ASP A 134 7.28 -8.11 3.91
CA ASP A 134 7.99 -9.08 3.07
C ASP A 134 7.03 -9.73 2.06
N PRO A 135 7.18 -9.50 0.75
CA PRO A 135 6.27 -10.02 -0.26
C PRO A 135 6.16 -11.56 -0.26
N TYR A 136 7.23 -12.25 0.10
CA TYR A 136 7.21 -13.71 0.20
C TYR A 136 6.44 -14.23 1.42
N ARG A 137 5.99 -13.34 2.29
CA ARG A 137 5.18 -13.65 3.47
C ARG A 137 3.78 -13.06 3.39
N TRP A 138 3.62 -11.79 2.97
CA TRP A 138 2.29 -11.18 2.95
C TRP A 138 1.44 -11.61 1.75
N ILE A 139 2.03 -11.92 0.57
CA ILE A 139 1.26 -12.45 -0.58
C ILE A 139 0.60 -13.80 -0.27
N PRO A 140 1.32 -14.82 0.28
CA PRO A 140 0.65 -16.05 0.74
C PRO A 140 -0.38 -15.79 1.84
N GLU A 141 -0.16 -14.82 2.71
CA GLU A 141 -1.13 -14.46 3.76
C GLU A 141 -2.39 -13.82 3.15
N ALA A 142 -2.25 -12.90 2.20
CA ALA A 142 -3.39 -12.36 1.44
C ALA A 142 -4.16 -13.49 0.72
N ALA A 143 -3.44 -14.44 0.11
CA ALA A 143 -4.06 -15.61 -0.50
C ALA A 143 -4.83 -16.47 0.52
N ARG A 144 -4.32 -16.64 1.74
CA ARG A 144 -5.01 -17.37 2.81
C ARG A 144 -6.30 -16.69 3.24
N LEU A 145 -6.25 -15.36 3.41
CA LEU A 145 -7.39 -14.55 3.87
C LEU A 145 -8.53 -14.48 2.84
N LEU A 146 -8.20 -14.49 1.56
CA LEU A 146 -9.17 -14.38 0.48
C LEU A 146 -9.94 -15.69 0.25
N ARG A 147 -11.22 -15.56 -0.05
CA ARG A 147 -12.06 -16.64 -0.60
C ARG A 147 -11.59 -17.02 -2.00
N PRO A 148 -11.86 -18.25 -2.48
CA PRO A 148 -11.74 -18.56 -3.91
C PRO A 148 -12.54 -17.54 -4.74
N GLY A 149 -11.94 -17.01 -5.80
CA GLY A 149 -12.51 -15.94 -6.62
C GLY A 149 -12.35 -14.53 -6.05
N GLY A 150 -11.89 -14.38 -4.81
CA GLY A 150 -11.58 -13.08 -4.20
C GLY A 150 -10.41 -12.37 -4.88
N ARG A 151 -10.35 -11.06 -4.78
CA ARG A 151 -9.33 -10.23 -5.43
C ARG A 151 -8.31 -9.66 -4.45
N LEU A 152 -7.07 -9.55 -4.92
CA LEU A 152 -6.01 -8.78 -4.32
C LEU A 152 -5.76 -7.54 -5.21
N VAL A 153 -5.86 -6.35 -4.63
CA VAL A 153 -5.53 -5.09 -5.30
C VAL A 153 -4.53 -4.33 -4.44
N PHE A 154 -3.37 -4.04 -4.99
CA PHE A 154 -2.38 -3.29 -4.23
C PHE A 154 -1.62 -2.28 -5.08
N LEU A 155 -1.32 -1.14 -4.47
CA LEU A 155 -0.48 -0.09 -5.02
C LEU A 155 0.90 -0.15 -4.39
N THR A 156 1.93 0.01 -5.20
CA THR A 156 3.34 0.11 -4.77
C THR A 156 4.11 1.04 -5.70
N ASN A 157 5.32 1.39 -5.34
CA ASN A 157 6.25 2.06 -6.25
C ASN A 157 6.57 1.18 -7.46
N SER A 158 6.68 1.78 -8.63
CA SER A 158 7.06 1.03 -9.82
C SER A 158 8.50 0.50 -9.73
N THR A 159 8.75 -0.60 -10.45
CA THR A 159 10.12 -1.11 -10.61
C THR A 159 11.07 -0.04 -11.12
N LEU A 160 10.62 0.82 -12.03
CA LEU A 160 11.47 1.85 -12.66
C LEU A 160 11.87 2.95 -11.67
N VAL A 161 10.94 3.43 -10.84
CA VAL A 161 11.26 4.41 -9.77
C VAL A 161 12.35 3.86 -8.88
N TYR A 162 12.18 2.64 -8.41
CA TYR A 162 13.16 2.01 -7.53
C TYR A 162 14.55 1.90 -8.19
N LEU A 163 14.60 1.55 -9.47
CA LEU A 163 15.88 1.46 -10.21
C LEU A 163 16.58 2.81 -10.36
N CYS A 164 15.80 3.91 -10.45
CA CYS A 164 16.33 5.26 -10.64
C CYS A 164 16.53 6.03 -9.32
N ALA A 165 16.08 5.48 -8.19
CA ALA A 165 16.19 6.14 -6.89
C ALA A 165 17.64 6.14 -6.38
N PRO A 166 18.18 7.26 -5.90
CA PRO A 166 19.41 7.28 -5.12
C PRO A 166 19.30 6.46 -3.83
N THR A 167 20.43 6.14 -3.19
CA THR A 167 20.40 5.45 -1.88
C THR A 167 20.11 6.39 -0.72
N ASP A 168 20.39 7.68 -0.88
CA ASP A 168 20.05 8.73 0.07
C ASP A 168 18.54 8.94 0.08
N ALA A 169 17.90 8.76 1.24
CA ALA A 169 16.45 8.88 1.41
C ALA A 169 15.91 10.29 1.11
N ASP A 170 16.75 11.32 1.26
CA ASP A 170 16.38 12.73 1.00
C ASP A 170 16.63 13.15 -0.47
N ALA A 171 17.14 12.24 -1.31
CA ALA A 171 17.46 12.57 -2.70
C ALA A 171 16.34 12.19 -3.65
N MET A 172 16.04 13.08 -4.60
CA MET A 172 14.99 12.87 -5.60
C MET A 172 15.40 11.83 -6.66
N VAL A 173 14.43 11.09 -7.14
CA VAL A 173 14.57 10.15 -8.27
C VAL A 173 15.00 10.89 -9.53
N GLY A 174 16.07 10.39 -10.16
CA GLY A 174 16.61 10.91 -11.41
C GLY A 174 16.17 10.12 -12.65
N GLU A 175 16.91 10.30 -13.75
CA GLU A 175 16.67 9.61 -15.03
C GLU A 175 17.75 8.55 -15.31
N GLU A 176 18.59 8.22 -14.33
CA GLU A 176 19.68 7.24 -14.46
C GLU A 176 19.39 6.00 -13.62
N LEU A 177 19.79 4.83 -14.11
CA LEU A 177 19.72 3.59 -13.34
C LEU A 177 20.82 3.59 -12.28
N MET A 178 20.41 3.50 -11.02
CA MET A 178 21.28 3.59 -9.84
C MET A 178 21.66 2.21 -9.27
N ARG A 179 20.98 1.15 -9.68
CA ARG A 179 21.18 -0.20 -9.16
C ARG A 179 20.76 -1.29 -10.13
N ASP A 180 21.18 -2.53 -9.83
CA ASP A 180 20.78 -3.71 -10.57
C ASP A 180 19.33 -4.08 -10.29
N GLN A 181 18.60 -4.51 -11.32
CA GLN A 181 17.25 -5.05 -11.19
C GLN A 181 17.25 -6.48 -10.65
N PHE A 182 18.23 -7.29 -11.09
CA PHE A 182 18.30 -8.68 -10.64
C PHE A 182 18.71 -8.77 -9.18
N GLY A 183 17.91 -9.47 -8.37
CA GLY A 183 18.09 -9.57 -6.93
C GLY A 183 17.44 -8.44 -6.13
N MET A 184 16.65 -7.58 -6.78
CA MET A 184 15.82 -6.59 -6.13
C MET A 184 14.89 -7.27 -5.11
N TYR A 185 14.91 -6.79 -3.87
CA TYR A 185 14.10 -7.39 -2.82
C TYR A 185 13.94 -6.44 -1.63
N ARG A 186 14.91 -6.41 -0.73
CA ARG A 186 14.87 -5.69 0.54
C ARG A 186 15.78 -4.48 0.49
N MET A 187 15.24 -3.31 0.81
CA MET A 187 15.99 -2.06 0.80
C MET A 187 15.85 -1.34 2.14
N GLN A 188 16.95 -0.79 2.58
CA GLN A 188 17.00 0.23 3.63
C GLN A 188 17.73 1.43 3.05
N TRP A 189 17.06 2.55 3.01
CA TRP A 189 17.61 3.80 2.49
C TRP A 189 18.59 4.41 3.50
N ASP A 190 19.62 5.09 3.00
CA ASP A 190 20.55 5.80 3.86
C ASP A 190 19.81 6.93 4.60
N GLY A 191 19.86 6.91 5.94
CA GLY A 191 19.11 7.85 6.78
C GLY A 191 17.74 7.38 7.25
N ALA A 192 17.15 6.35 6.65
CA ALA A 192 15.86 5.77 7.08
C ALA A 192 16.04 4.62 8.08
N ILE A 193 15.07 4.47 8.97
CA ILE A 193 14.99 3.35 9.92
C ILE A 193 14.27 2.17 9.26
N GLY A 194 13.22 2.46 8.51
CA GLY A 194 12.32 1.51 7.87
C GLY A 194 12.97 0.70 6.77
N ILE A 195 12.29 -0.38 6.43
CA ILE A 195 12.72 -1.33 5.41
C ILE A 195 11.60 -1.49 4.42
N GLU A 196 11.92 -1.18 3.17
CA GLU A 196 11.02 -1.38 2.04
C GLU A 196 11.33 -2.67 1.30
N TYR A 197 10.32 -3.17 0.59
CA TYR A 197 10.44 -4.35 -0.25
C TYR A 197 10.00 -4.04 -1.67
N HIS A 198 10.87 -4.36 -2.62
CA HIS A 198 10.62 -4.14 -4.03
C HIS A 198 10.94 -5.42 -4.81
N LEU A 199 10.05 -5.79 -5.73
CA LEU A 199 10.29 -6.90 -6.64
C LEU A 199 10.24 -6.41 -8.08
N SER A 200 10.96 -7.12 -8.96
CA SER A 200 10.76 -6.95 -10.39
C SER A 200 9.36 -7.43 -10.80
N HIS A 201 8.84 -6.95 -11.94
CA HIS A 201 7.56 -7.45 -12.47
C HIS A 201 7.57 -8.98 -12.66
N GLY A 202 8.69 -9.55 -13.11
CA GLY A 202 8.85 -11.00 -13.27
C GLY A 202 8.74 -11.75 -11.94
N ASP A 203 9.31 -11.19 -10.87
CA ASP A 203 9.23 -11.79 -9.52
C ASP A 203 7.84 -11.65 -8.92
N TRP A 204 7.17 -10.48 -9.08
CA TRP A 204 5.77 -10.29 -8.69
C TRP A 204 4.85 -11.31 -9.38
N VAL A 205 4.96 -11.45 -10.71
CA VAL A 205 4.18 -12.43 -11.50
C VAL A 205 4.42 -13.84 -10.98
N SER A 206 5.68 -14.23 -10.81
CA SER A 206 6.07 -15.57 -10.36
C SER A 206 5.54 -15.86 -8.96
N LEU A 207 5.68 -14.91 -8.03
CA LEU A 207 5.23 -15.03 -6.65
C LEU A 207 3.70 -15.16 -6.57
N MET A 208 2.96 -14.27 -7.20
CA MET A 208 1.50 -14.31 -7.18
C MET A 208 0.96 -15.61 -7.79
N ARG A 209 1.48 -16.04 -8.95
CA ARG A 209 1.07 -17.30 -9.57
C ARG A 209 1.36 -18.51 -8.70
N LYS A 210 2.51 -18.54 -8.03
CA LYS A 210 2.87 -19.62 -7.09
C LYS A 210 1.84 -19.77 -5.97
N HIS A 211 1.22 -18.67 -5.55
CA HIS A 211 0.22 -18.65 -4.47
C HIS A 211 -1.23 -18.64 -4.98
N GLY A 212 -1.48 -19.05 -6.22
CA GLY A 212 -2.80 -19.28 -6.77
C GLY A 212 -3.51 -18.03 -7.27
N PHE A 213 -2.79 -16.94 -7.53
CA PHE A 213 -3.35 -15.77 -8.15
C PHE A 213 -3.26 -15.79 -9.68
N GLU A 214 -4.33 -15.41 -10.33
CA GLU A 214 -4.37 -15.01 -11.74
C GLU A 214 -4.28 -13.48 -11.81
N ILE A 215 -3.29 -12.95 -12.54
CA ILE A 215 -3.11 -11.51 -12.69
C ILE A 215 -4.13 -11.01 -13.70
N GLU A 216 -5.02 -10.12 -13.28
CA GLU A 216 -6.06 -9.53 -14.14
C GLU A 216 -5.58 -8.24 -14.81
N ALA A 217 -4.81 -7.40 -14.07
CA ALA A 217 -4.25 -6.17 -14.61
C ALA A 217 -2.99 -5.71 -13.87
N LEU A 218 -2.19 -4.91 -14.56
CA LEU A 218 -1.18 -4.02 -14.01
C LEU A 218 -1.45 -2.63 -14.58
N HIS A 219 -1.77 -1.67 -13.70
CA HIS A 219 -1.99 -0.28 -14.07
C HIS A 219 -0.75 0.53 -13.70
N GLU A 220 -0.03 1.02 -14.69
CA GLU A 220 1.03 1.99 -14.52
C GLU A 220 0.38 3.38 -14.41
N LEU A 221 0.52 4.02 -13.26
CA LEU A 221 -0.20 5.25 -12.98
C LEU A 221 0.50 6.46 -13.62
N ARG A 222 -0.31 7.35 -14.19
CA ARG A 222 0.14 8.61 -14.75
C ARG A 222 -0.63 9.78 -14.14
N PRO A 223 0.05 10.76 -13.53
CA PRO A 223 -0.60 11.97 -13.02
C PRO A 223 -1.34 12.73 -14.12
N HIS A 224 -2.40 13.43 -13.72
CA HIS A 224 -3.12 14.32 -14.64
C HIS A 224 -2.18 15.44 -15.15
N GLU A 225 -2.44 15.95 -16.37
CA GLU A 225 -1.61 17.01 -16.98
C GLU A 225 -1.46 18.27 -16.12
N THR A 226 -2.48 18.58 -15.32
CA THR A 226 -2.48 19.74 -14.41
C THR A 226 -2.00 19.42 -13.00
N ALA A 227 -1.54 18.20 -12.74
CA ALA A 227 -0.99 17.82 -11.44
C ALA A 227 0.25 18.66 -11.09
N VAL A 228 0.42 18.95 -9.82
CA VAL A 228 1.56 19.65 -9.24
C VAL A 228 2.22 18.79 -8.18
N ASP A 229 3.49 19.07 -7.88
CA ASP A 229 4.20 18.33 -6.84
C ASP A 229 3.50 18.48 -5.49
N PRO A 230 3.17 17.35 -4.81
CA PRO A 230 2.59 17.42 -3.49
C PRO A 230 3.60 17.99 -2.48
N SER A 231 3.17 18.93 -1.66
CA SER A 231 4.03 19.62 -0.68
C SER A 231 4.58 18.72 0.45
N TYR A 232 4.09 17.48 0.53
CA TYR A 232 4.48 16.48 1.54
C TYR A 232 5.26 15.31 0.96
N TYR A 233 5.58 15.35 -0.33
CA TYR A 233 6.23 14.26 -1.03
C TYR A 233 7.28 14.84 -1.98
N ASP A 234 8.53 14.54 -1.72
CA ASP A 234 9.72 15.07 -2.37
C ASP A 234 10.62 13.98 -2.98
N TYR A 235 10.07 12.77 -3.17
CA TYR A 235 10.80 11.62 -3.70
C TYR A 235 10.77 11.56 -5.24
N VAL A 236 9.61 11.77 -5.86
CA VAL A 236 9.41 11.79 -7.33
C VAL A 236 8.65 13.03 -7.74
N THR A 237 9.15 13.77 -8.74
CA THR A 237 8.41 14.92 -9.30
C THR A 237 7.26 14.49 -10.20
N VAL A 238 6.22 15.33 -10.29
CA VAL A 238 5.14 15.19 -11.28
C VAL A 238 5.70 15.18 -12.70
N GLU A 239 6.75 15.97 -12.99
CA GLU A 239 7.37 16.00 -14.31
C GLU A 239 7.98 14.64 -14.68
N TRP A 240 8.63 13.98 -13.74
CA TRP A 240 9.15 12.62 -13.91
C TRP A 240 8.00 11.62 -14.09
N ALA A 241 7.00 11.66 -13.20
CA ALA A 241 5.86 10.75 -13.20
C ALA A 241 4.96 10.89 -14.45
N LYS A 242 4.97 12.03 -15.15
CA LYS A 242 4.28 12.19 -16.43
C LYS A 242 4.99 11.47 -17.60
N LYS A 243 6.27 11.19 -17.47
CA LYS A 243 7.07 10.51 -18.50
C LYS A 243 7.17 9.01 -18.24
N TRP A 244 7.28 8.60 -16.97
CA TRP A 244 7.49 7.22 -16.55
C TRP A 244 6.60 6.88 -15.35
N PRO A 245 6.15 5.64 -15.19
CA PRO A 245 5.33 5.27 -14.05
C PRO A 245 6.11 5.40 -12.75
N ALA A 246 5.63 6.25 -11.83
CA ALA A 246 6.14 6.32 -10.46
C ALA A 246 5.51 5.25 -9.58
N GLU A 247 4.26 4.95 -9.85
CA GLU A 247 3.40 4.08 -9.07
C GLU A 247 2.69 3.08 -9.97
N GLU A 248 2.40 1.91 -9.43
CA GLU A 248 1.68 0.86 -10.15
C GLU A 248 0.67 0.15 -9.25
N ILE A 249 -0.47 -0.23 -9.84
CA ILE A 249 -1.49 -1.02 -9.17
C ILE A 249 -1.58 -2.39 -9.80
N TRP A 250 -1.45 -3.41 -8.98
CA TRP A 250 -1.64 -4.80 -9.35
C TRP A 250 -3.04 -5.26 -8.98
N VAL A 251 -3.70 -5.91 -9.94
CA VAL A 251 -5.01 -6.55 -9.74
C VAL A 251 -4.87 -8.02 -10.03
N ALA A 252 -5.16 -8.85 -9.03
CA ALA A 252 -5.06 -10.29 -9.16
C ALA A 252 -6.27 -10.98 -8.51
N ARG A 253 -6.69 -12.10 -9.06
CA ARG A 253 -7.81 -12.91 -8.58
C ARG A 253 -7.30 -14.24 -8.06
N LYS A 254 -7.73 -14.62 -6.86
CA LYS A 254 -7.46 -15.95 -6.31
C LYS A 254 -8.26 -17.01 -7.08
N ALA A 255 -7.56 -18.04 -7.57
CA ALA A 255 -8.18 -19.18 -8.26
C ALA A 255 -9.07 -20.01 -7.32
#